data_16712e122cacff5792e957940d6a2846
#
_entry.id   16712e122cacff5792e957940d6a2846
#
_cell.length_a   1.000
_cell.length_b   1.000
_cell.length_c   1.000
_cell.angle_alpha   90.00
_cell.angle_beta   90.00
_cell.angle_gamma   90.00
#
_symmetry.space_group_name_H-M   'P 1'
#
loop_
_entity.id
_entity.type
_entity.pdbx_description
1 polymer ?
#
loop_
_entity_poly.entity_id
_entity_poly.type
_entity_poly.pdbx_seq_one_letter_code
_entity_poly.pdbx_strand_id
1 'polypeptide(L)'
;MATYVIGDLQGCLTPLVQLLEQINYQPQLDKLWFAGDLINRGEESLETLRFIKSLGSNATIVLGNHDLHLLAVSHGYGKLKRGDTLAEILTASDRDDLMNWLRQQPLFHYDEQLNTVMTHAGIPPCWDLAKTQSLAKEVEKKLKSDSVDDFFATMYGNTPDTWSDELTGLDRLRAITNYLTRMRFCDENSKLDLKSKEGINTAEKGFAPWFNYPSKVPEDCHIVFGHWAALEGKTQLERIHALDTGCVWGGSLTALRLEDKQRFSTPCTLNRKNS
;
A
#
# COMPACT_ATOMS: atom_id res chain seq x y z
N MET A 1 -15.57 -0.85 20.05
CA MET A 1 -15.00 -1.50 18.84
C MET A 1 -14.66 -0.38 17.88
N ALA A 2 -13.41 -0.24 17.55
CA ALA A 2 -12.92 0.76 16.62
C ALA A 2 -12.12 0.09 15.50
N THR A 3 -12.11 0.70 14.31
CA THR A 3 -11.33 0.26 13.17
C THR A 3 -10.30 1.34 12.84
N TYR A 4 -9.02 0.99 12.94
CA TYR A 4 -7.92 1.91 12.66
C TYR A 4 -7.22 1.50 11.37
N VAL A 5 -7.09 2.44 10.42
CA VAL A 5 -6.26 2.25 9.23
C VAL A 5 -4.92 2.92 9.45
N ILE A 6 -3.85 2.17 9.27
CA ILE A 6 -2.46 2.61 9.49
C ILE A 6 -1.78 2.73 8.11
N GLY A 7 -1.07 3.82 7.90
CA GLY A 7 -0.27 4.04 6.69
C GLY A 7 0.97 3.15 6.61
N ASP A 8 1.83 3.47 5.65
CA ASP A 8 3.04 2.71 5.35
C ASP A 8 3.93 2.51 6.58
N LEU A 9 4.16 1.24 6.93
CA LEU A 9 5.04 0.88 8.05
C LEU A 9 6.50 0.89 7.66
N GLN A 10 6.79 0.34 6.50
CA GLN A 10 8.14 0.22 5.95
C GLN A 10 9.19 -0.25 6.98
N GLY A 11 8.84 -1.28 7.79
CA GLY A 11 9.74 -1.84 8.80
C GLY A 11 9.94 -0.96 10.05
N CYS A 12 8.97 -0.13 10.39
CA CYS A 12 8.97 0.71 11.59
C CYS A 12 8.08 0.11 12.69
N LEU A 13 8.46 -1.03 13.28
CA LEU A 13 7.69 -1.71 14.32
C LEU A 13 7.62 -0.90 15.62
N THR A 14 8.72 -0.33 16.07
CA THR A 14 8.74 0.46 17.30
C THR A 14 7.74 1.61 17.28
N PRO A 15 7.66 2.46 16.24
CA PRO A 15 6.60 3.45 16.09
C PRO A 15 5.19 2.87 16.04
N LEU A 16 5.00 1.69 15.43
CA LEU A 16 3.70 1.02 15.42
C LEU A 16 3.25 0.66 16.83
N VAL A 17 4.12 0.04 17.65
CA VAL A 17 3.81 -0.30 19.03
C VAL A 17 3.44 0.94 19.84
N GLN A 18 4.20 2.03 19.71
CA GLN A 18 3.89 3.30 20.37
C GLN A 18 2.54 3.88 19.94
N LEU A 19 2.21 3.79 18.65
CA LEU A 19 0.93 4.25 18.12
C LEU A 19 -0.23 3.39 18.68
N LEU A 20 -0.06 2.07 18.76
CA LEU A 20 -1.05 1.16 19.34
C LEU A 20 -1.28 1.42 20.84
N GLU A 21 -0.22 1.73 21.59
CA GLU A 21 -0.33 2.17 22.98
C GLU A 21 -1.06 3.51 23.10
N GLN A 22 -0.72 4.49 22.26
CA GLN A 22 -1.37 5.82 22.25
C GLN A 22 -2.87 5.75 22.01
N ILE A 23 -3.33 4.87 21.11
CA ILE A 23 -4.75 4.68 20.82
C ILE A 23 -5.45 3.71 21.79
N ASN A 24 -4.74 3.15 22.76
CA ASN A 24 -5.22 2.12 23.68
C ASN A 24 -5.84 0.91 22.94
N TYR A 25 -5.15 0.43 21.90
CA TYR A 25 -5.62 -0.67 21.06
C TYR A 25 -5.95 -1.92 21.89
N GLN A 26 -7.14 -2.49 21.66
CA GLN A 26 -7.62 -3.69 22.34
C GLN A 26 -7.87 -4.81 21.30
N PRO A 27 -6.99 -5.84 21.20
CA PRO A 27 -7.11 -6.88 20.18
C PRO A 27 -8.44 -7.64 20.16
N GLN A 28 -9.16 -7.69 21.31
CA GLN A 28 -10.43 -8.38 21.43
C GLN A 28 -11.61 -7.55 20.88
N LEU A 29 -11.44 -6.24 20.73
CA LEU A 29 -12.50 -5.31 20.36
C LEU A 29 -12.21 -4.60 19.04
N ASP A 30 -10.96 -4.24 18.78
CA ASP A 30 -10.59 -3.34 17.71
C ASP A 30 -10.02 -4.09 16.50
N LYS A 31 -10.10 -3.46 15.33
CA LYS A 31 -9.54 -3.95 14.07
C LYS A 31 -8.45 -3.01 13.57
N LEU A 32 -7.43 -3.59 12.95
CA LEU A 32 -6.35 -2.85 12.32
C LEU A 32 -6.36 -3.12 10.81
N TRP A 33 -6.33 -2.06 10.03
CA TRP A 33 -6.09 -2.13 8.59
C TRP A 33 -4.72 -1.54 8.30
N PHE A 34 -4.01 -2.10 7.33
CA PHE A 34 -2.70 -1.64 6.91
C PHE A 34 -2.74 -1.32 5.42
N ALA A 35 -2.38 -0.10 5.07
CA ALA A 35 -2.47 0.42 3.70
C ALA A 35 -1.33 -0.06 2.78
N GLY A 36 -0.64 -1.13 3.16
CA GLY A 36 0.47 -1.72 2.41
C GLY A 36 1.84 -1.19 2.82
N ASP A 37 2.87 -1.62 2.07
CA ASP A 37 4.27 -1.33 2.36
C ASP A 37 4.63 -1.60 3.83
N LEU A 38 4.36 -2.85 4.24
CA LEU A 38 4.62 -3.30 5.61
C LEU A 38 6.12 -3.28 5.95
N ILE A 39 6.95 -3.52 4.96
CA ILE A 39 8.38 -3.80 5.10
C ILE A 39 9.22 -2.94 4.15
N ASN A 40 10.53 -3.07 4.30
CA ASN A 40 11.57 -2.38 3.54
C ASN A 40 11.88 -0.97 4.07
N ARG A 41 13.07 -0.47 3.82
CA ARG A 41 13.62 0.83 4.23
C ARG A 41 13.94 0.94 5.72
N GLY A 42 13.02 0.61 6.60
CA GLY A 42 13.24 0.57 8.05
C GLY A 42 14.02 -0.65 8.50
N GLU A 43 14.58 -0.59 9.69
CA GLU A 43 15.50 -1.61 10.21
C GLU A 43 14.78 -2.84 10.82
N GLU A 44 13.47 -2.74 11.13
CA GLU A 44 12.70 -3.77 11.83
C GLU A 44 11.74 -4.52 10.86
N SER A 45 12.18 -4.74 9.60
CA SER A 45 11.29 -5.29 8.56
C SER A 45 10.83 -6.73 8.87
N LEU A 46 11.72 -7.57 9.40
CA LEU A 46 11.38 -8.96 9.75
C LEU A 46 10.42 -9.02 10.93
N GLU A 47 10.70 -8.26 11.97
CA GLU A 47 9.89 -8.18 13.19
C GLU A 47 8.52 -7.60 12.88
N THR A 48 8.46 -6.55 12.03
CA THR A 48 7.20 -5.95 11.56
C THR A 48 6.34 -6.99 10.86
N LEU A 49 6.91 -7.75 9.92
CA LEU A 49 6.16 -8.75 9.16
C LEU A 49 5.61 -9.86 10.07
N ARG A 50 6.43 -10.34 11.02
CA ARG A 50 6.03 -11.33 12.03
C ARG A 50 4.92 -10.80 12.94
N PHE A 51 5.06 -9.56 13.40
CA PHE A 51 4.06 -8.92 14.25
C PHE A 51 2.71 -8.82 13.53
N ILE A 52 2.68 -8.27 12.32
CA ILE A 52 1.43 -8.14 11.54
C ILE A 52 0.80 -9.51 11.28
N LYS A 53 1.60 -10.52 10.89
CA LYS A 53 1.10 -11.88 10.72
C LYS A 53 0.49 -12.45 12.01
N SER A 54 1.08 -12.16 13.16
CA SER A 54 0.59 -12.65 14.46
C SER A 54 -0.76 -12.07 14.87
N LEU A 55 -1.18 -10.92 14.31
CA LEU A 55 -2.50 -10.31 14.56
C LEU A 55 -3.66 -11.16 13.99
N GLY A 56 -3.39 -12.06 13.05
CA GLY A 56 -4.37 -12.97 12.49
C GLY A 56 -5.59 -12.24 11.90
N SER A 57 -6.80 -12.65 12.30
CA SER A 57 -8.06 -12.06 11.81
C SER A 57 -8.35 -10.63 12.32
N ASN A 58 -7.51 -10.09 13.19
CA ASN A 58 -7.62 -8.70 13.66
C ASN A 58 -6.95 -7.70 12.72
N ALA A 59 -6.17 -8.19 11.76
CA ALA A 59 -5.51 -7.38 10.76
C ALA A 59 -6.11 -7.60 9.37
N THR A 60 -6.37 -6.51 8.65
CA THR A 60 -6.67 -6.51 7.21
C THR A 60 -5.55 -5.74 6.52
N ILE A 61 -4.94 -6.35 5.52
CA ILE A 61 -3.78 -5.79 4.81
C ILE A 61 -4.13 -5.65 3.33
N VAL A 62 -3.69 -4.58 2.68
CA VAL A 62 -3.54 -4.54 1.23
C VAL A 62 -2.06 -4.50 0.87
N LEU A 63 -1.66 -5.18 -0.21
CA LEU A 63 -0.26 -5.21 -0.63
C LEU A 63 0.17 -3.89 -1.23
N GLY A 64 1.33 -3.39 -0.79
CA GLY A 64 2.02 -2.27 -1.39
C GLY A 64 3.11 -2.71 -2.39
N ASN A 65 3.74 -1.73 -3.02
CA ASN A 65 4.78 -2.03 -4.01
C ASN A 65 6.06 -2.61 -3.38
N HIS A 66 6.36 -2.29 -2.13
CA HIS A 66 7.48 -2.89 -1.40
C HIS A 66 7.19 -4.34 -1.01
N ASP A 67 5.96 -4.66 -0.65
CA ASP A 67 5.53 -6.03 -0.35
C ASP A 67 5.63 -6.92 -1.59
N LEU A 68 5.15 -6.43 -2.75
CA LEU A 68 5.27 -7.12 -4.03
C LEU A 68 6.74 -7.26 -4.46
N HIS A 69 7.58 -6.27 -4.16
CA HIS A 69 9.01 -6.34 -4.43
C HIS A 69 9.67 -7.45 -3.60
N LEU A 70 9.36 -7.56 -2.30
CA LEU A 70 9.85 -8.66 -1.46
C LEU A 70 9.46 -10.02 -2.04
N LEU A 71 8.19 -10.18 -2.42
CA LEU A 71 7.70 -11.43 -3.03
C LEU A 71 8.47 -11.77 -4.31
N ALA A 72 8.66 -10.81 -5.21
CA ALA A 72 9.40 -11.03 -6.44
C ALA A 72 10.87 -11.43 -6.18
N VAL A 73 11.56 -10.72 -5.28
CA VAL A 73 12.95 -11.04 -4.93
C VAL A 73 13.05 -12.41 -4.26
N SER A 74 12.08 -12.78 -3.42
CA SER A 74 12.06 -14.11 -2.77
C SER A 74 11.90 -15.27 -3.75
N HIS A 75 11.31 -15.02 -4.92
CA HIS A 75 11.18 -15.95 -6.04
C HIS A 75 12.34 -15.85 -7.05
N GLY A 76 13.37 -15.02 -6.77
CA GLY A 76 14.53 -14.86 -7.66
C GLY A 76 14.35 -13.82 -8.77
N TYR A 77 13.25 -13.06 -8.78
CA TYR A 77 12.98 -12.00 -9.74
C TYR A 77 13.25 -10.62 -9.13
N GLY A 78 13.90 -9.76 -9.89
CA GLY A 78 14.39 -8.49 -9.40
C GLY A 78 15.71 -8.64 -8.61
N LYS A 79 16.21 -7.52 -8.11
CA LYS A 79 17.45 -7.46 -7.32
C LYS A 79 17.24 -6.51 -6.15
N LEU A 80 17.83 -6.84 -5.01
CA LEU A 80 17.93 -5.90 -3.89
C LEU A 80 18.63 -4.62 -4.38
N LYS A 81 18.05 -3.49 -4.05
CA LYS A 81 18.58 -2.17 -4.37
C LYS A 81 19.35 -1.63 -3.16
N ARG A 82 20.23 -0.67 -3.41
CA ARG A 82 20.86 0.08 -2.31
C ARG A 82 19.76 0.71 -1.42
N GLY A 83 19.82 0.41 -0.14
CA GLY A 83 18.82 0.87 0.85
C GLY A 83 17.61 -0.04 1.00
N ASP A 84 17.55 -1.23 0.36
CA ASP A 84 16.59 -2.26 0.72
C ASP A 84 17.05 -2.97 2.02
N THR A 85 16.11 -3.17 2.94
CA THR A 85 16.35 -3.83 4.24
C THR A 85 15.64 -5.19 4.32
N LEU A 86 15.63 -5.92 3.21
CA LEU A 86 14.90 -7.18 3.06
C LEU A 86 15.75 -8.43 3.34
N ALA A 87 17.08 -8.27 3.52
CA ALA A 87 18.00 -9.40 3.62
C ALA A 87 17.68 -10.33 4.80
N GLU A 88 17.30 -9.79 5.95
CA GLU A 88 16.94 -10.58 7.13
C GLU A 88 15.70 -11.44 6.88
N ILE A 89 14.68 -10.90 6.21
CA ILE A 89 13.49 -11.68 5.83
C ILE A 89 13.86 -12.82 4.89
N LEU A 90 14.69 -12.55 3.89
CA LEU A 90 15.09 -13.54 2.88
C LEU A 90 15.93 -14.68 3.44
N THR A 91 16.60 -14.48 4.59
CA THR A 91 17.42 -15.48 5.26
C THR A 91 16.78 -16.04 6.54
N ALA A 92 15.59 -15.57 6.90
CA ALA A 92 14.88 -16.03 8.10
C ALA A 92 14.48 -17.51 8.00
N SER A 93 14.51 -18.23 9.11
CA SER A 93 14.12 -19.65 9.18
C SER A 93 12.64 -19.89 8.84
N ASP A 94 11.80 -18.90 9.03
CA ASP A 94 10.36 -18.89 8.73
C ASP A 94 10.03 -18.14 7.41
N ARG A 95 11.04 -17.86 6.57
CA ARG A 95 10.89 -17.14 5.32
C ARG A 95 9.74 -17.65 4.46
N ASP A 96 9.69 -18.95 4.21
CA ASP A 96 8.70 -19.54 3.29
C ASP A 96 7.28 -19.41 3.83
N ASP A 97 7.10 -19.52 5.14
CA ASP A 97 5.82 -19.30 5.82
C ASP A 97 5.40 -17.82 5.75
N LEU A 98 6.35 -16.88 5.93
CA LEU A 98 6.09 -15.44 5.77
C LEU A 98 5.73 -15.09 4.33
N MET A 99 6.46 -15.61 3.34
CA MET A 99 6.17 -15.35 1.91
C MET A 99 4.83 -15.95 1.48
N ASN A 100 4.53 -17.18 1.90
CA ASN A 100 3.24 -17.81 1.63
C ASN A 100 2.07 -17.04 2.24
N TRP A 101 2.23 -16.52 3.45
CA TRP A 101 1.23 -15.67 4.09
C TRP A 101 1.08 -14.33 3.37
N LEU A 102 2.17 -13.65 3.03
CA LEU A 102 2.14 -12.33 2.41
C LEU A 102 1.48 -12.38 1.03
N ARG A 103 1.79 -13.39 0.20
CA ARG A 103 1.19 -13.53 -1.14
C ARG A 103 -0.31 -13.85 -1.13
N GLN A 104 -0.90 -14.20 0.02
CA GLN A 104 -2.34 -14.38 0.17
C GLN A 104 -3.07 -13.07 0.43
N GLN A 105 -2.36 -11.99 0.76
CA GLN A 105 -2.99 -10.72 1.09
C GLN A 105 -3.57 -10.04 -0.16
N PRO A 106 -4.69 -9.30 -0.02
CA PRO A 106 -5.35 -8.63 -1.13
C PRO A 106 -4.62 -7.35 -1.58
N LEU A 107 -5.07 -6.80 -2.72
CA LEU A 107 -4.72 -5.46 -3.22
C LEU A 107 -5.84 -4.44 -2.99
N PHE A 108 -7.00 -4.91 -2.61
CA PHE A 108 -8.22 -4.11 -2.44
C PHE A 108 -9.02 -4.65 -1.26
N HIS A 109 -9.51 -3.74 -0.42
CA HIS A 109 -10.44 -4.07 0.66
C HIS A 109 -11.55 -3.02 0.69
N TYR A 110 -12.79 -3.44 0.80
CA TYR A 110 -13.95 -2.57 0.96
C TYR A 110 -14.85 -3.08 2.08
N ASP A 111 -15.18 -2.20 3.01
CA ASP A 111 -16.13 -2.44 4.08
C ASP A 111 -17.39 -1.63 3.82
N GLU A 112 -18.51 -2.34 3.59
CA GLU A 112 -19.80 -1.72 3.29
C GLU A 112 -20.39 -0.96 4.49
N GLN A 113 -20.14 -1.43 5.72
CA GLN A 113 -20.70 -0.80 6.92
C GLN A 113 -20.02 0.54 7.24
N LEU A 114 -18.70 0.58 7.02
CA LEU A 114 -17.89 1.79 7.18
C LEU A 114 -17.86 2.65 5.90
N ASN A 115 -18.46 2.14 4.82
CA ASN A 115 -18.45 2.74 3.48
C ASN A 115 -17.04 3.26 3.11
N THR A 116 -16.04 2.40 3.31
CA THR A 116 -14.63 2.77 3.18
C THR A 116 -13.88 1.71 2.36
N VAL A 117 -13.16 2.18 1.35
CA VAL A 117 -12.28 1.35 0.53
C VAL A 117 -10.82 1.66 0.83
N MET A 118 -10.00 0.62 0.89
CA MET A 118 -8.55 0.71 1.04
C MET A 118 -7.84 0.04 -0.12
N THR A 119 -6.91 0.77 -0.74
CA THR A 119 -5.89 0.29 -1.68
C THR A 119 -4.57 0.97 -1.34
N HIS A 120 -3.44 0.42 -1.78
CA HIS A 120 -2.16 1.03 -1.40
C HIS A 120 -1.93 2.40 -2.04
N ALA A 121 -2.24 2.61 -3.33
CA ALA A 121 -1.95 3.87 -4.04
C ALA A 121 -3.20 4.64 -4.51
N GLY A 122 -4.40 4.24 -4.07
CA GLY A 122 -5.66 4.86 -4.47
C GLY A 122 -6.36 4.14 -5.61
N ILE A 123 -7.41 4.76 -6.15
CA ILE A 123 -8.26 4.24 -7.23
C ILE A 123 -8.25 5.23 -8.40
N PRO A 124 -7.88 4.81 -9.63
CA PRO A 124 -7.83 5.73 -10.76
C PRO A 124 -9.22 6.26 -11.12
N PRO A 125 -9.33 7.48 -11.66
CA PRO A 125 -10.60 8.10 -12.00
C PRO A 125 -11.48 7.26 -12.95
N CYS A 126 -10.85 6.44 -13.80
CA CYS A 126 -11.56 5.62 -14.80
C CYS A 126 -12.21 4.35 -14.22
N TRP A 127 -11.99 3.99 -12.95
CA TRP A 127 -12.53 2.78 -12.31
C TRP A 127 -13.55 3.12 -11.21
N ASP A 128 -14.66 2.38 -11.19
CA ASP A 128 -15.58 2.31 -10.06
C ASP A 128 -15.12 1.22 -9.06
N LEU A 129 -15.84 1.08 -7.93
CA LEU A 129 -15.52 0.08 -6.89
C LEU A 129 -15.58 -1.35 -7.41
N ALA A 130 -16.63 -1.69 -8.17
CA ALA A 130 -16.84 -3.05 -8.66
C ALA A 130 -15.73 -3.45 -9.64
N LYS A 131 -15.38 -2.54 -10.57
CA LYS A 131 -14.28 -2.73 -11.51
C LYS A 131 -12.94 -2.85 -10.78
N THR A 132 -12.67 -1.97 -9.82
CA THR A 132 -11.44 -2.01 -9.03
C THR A 132 -11.28 -3.34 -8.30
N GLN A 133 -12.34 -3.81 -7.65
CA GLN A 133 -12.35 -5.09 -6.94
C GLN A 133 -12.12 -6.26 -7.92
N SER A 134 -12.79 -6.25 -9.07
CA SER A 134 -12.64 -7.29 -10.08
C SER A 134 -11.21 -7.37 -10.61
N LEU A 135 -10.61 -6.22 -10.91
CA LEU A 135 -9.24 -6.13 -11.41
C LEU A 135 -8.21 -6.52 -10.34
N ALA A 136 -8.39 -6.09 -9.10
CA ALA A 136 -7.54 -6.53 -7.98
C ALA A 136 -7.53 -8.06 -7.86
N LYS A 137 -8.69 -8.70 -7.95
CA LYS A 137 -8.82 -10.17 -7.90
C LYS A 137 -8.06 -10.90 -9.02
N GLU A 138 -7.86 -10.27 -10.20
CA GLU A 138 -7.06 -10.87 -11.27
C GLU A 138 -5.59 -11.01 -10.83
N VAL A 139 -5.00 -9.96 -10.25
CA VAL A 139 -3.63 -9.98 -9.74
C VAL A 139 -3.52 -10.90 -8.52
N GLU A 140 -4.46 -10.83 -7.58
CA GLU A 140 -4.51 -11.67 -6.39
C GLU A 140 -4.58 -13.16 -6.75
N LYS A 141 -5.39 -13.53 -7.76
CA LYS A 141 -5.46 -14.90 -8.28
C LYS A 141 -4.10 -15.32 -8.86
N LYS A 142 -3.42 -14.43 -9.58
CA LYS A 142 -2.09 -14.72 -10.13
C LYS A 142 -1.06 -14.88 -9.04
N LEU A 143 -1.06 -14.03 -8.01
CA LEU A 143 -0.18 -14.15 -6.84
C LEU A 143 -0.34 -15.49 -6.12
N LYS A 144 -1.56 -16.03 -6.05
CA LYS A 144 -1.88 -17.29 -5.37
C LYS A 144 -1.63 -18.52 -6.25
N SER A 145 -1.35 -18.37 -7.54
CA SER A 145 -1.17 -19.47 -8.48
C SER A 145 0.24 -20.05 -8.45
N ASP A 146 0.38 -21.28 -8.94
CA ASP A 146 1.67 -21.94 -9.14
C ASP A 146 2.49 -21.30 -10.28
N SER A 147 1.84 -20.53 -11.17
CA SER A 147 2.49 -19.80 -12.28
C SER A 147 2.81 -18.35 -11.93
N VAL A 148 2.95 -18.01 -10.64
CA VAL A 148 3.24 -16.63 -10.18
C VAL A 148 4.57 -16.07 -10.72
N ASP A 149 5.52 -16.94 -11.01
CA ASP A 149 6.84 -16.58 -11.50
C ASP A 149 6.80 -15.76 -12.79
N ASP A 150 5.87 -16.06 -13.71
CA ASP A 150 5.66 -15.28 -14.93
C ASP A 150 5.30 -13.81 -14.62
N PHE A 151 4.48 -13.63 -13.58
CA PHE A 151 4.09 -12.30 -13.14
C PHE A 151 5.28 -11.56 -12.51
N PHE A 152 6.01 -12.18 -11.59
CA PHE A 152 7.18 -11.56 -10.96
C PHE A 152 8.27 -11.21 -11.97
N ALA A 153 8.47 -12.03 -13.00
CA ALA A 153 9.40 -11.74 -14.07
C ALA A 153 9.05 -10.48 -14.86
N THR A 154 7.77 -10.10 -14.90
CA THR A 154 7.26 -9.05 -15.78
C THR A 154 6.56 -7.90 -15.04
N MET A 155 6.35 -7.98 -13.74
CA MET A 155 5.60 -6.95 -12.99
C MET A 155 6.29 -5.59 -12.95
N TYR A 156 7.62 -5.55 -13.11
CA TYR A 156 8.36 -4.30 -13.14
C TYR A 156 8.20 -3.61 -14.50
N GLY A 157 8.13 -2.30 -14.48
CA GLY A 157 8.02 -1.48 -15.67
C GLY A 157 6.94 -0.41 -15.57
N ASN A 158 7.00 0.55 -16.49
CA ASN A 158 6.11 1.72 -16.52
C ASN A 158 5.11 1.67 -17.69
N THR A 159 5.08 0.57 -18.43
CA THR A 159 4.17 0.38 -19.55
C THR A 159 3.45 -0.96 -19.42
N PRO A 160 2.14 -1.04 -19.73
CA PRO A 160 1.27 0.07 -20.16
C PRO A 160 1.10 1.13 -19.06
N ASP A 161 1.06 2.40 -19.46
CA ASP A 161 0.82 3.53 -18.56
C ASP A 161 -0.62 4.06 -18.64
N THR A 162 -1.41 3.51 -19.56
CA THR A 162 -2.81 3.87 -19.79
C THR A 162 -3.67 2.63 -19.75
N TRP A 163 -4.81 2.71 -19.05
CA TRP A 163 -5.76 1.61 -18.96
C TRP A 163 -6.57 1.45 -20.26
N SER A 164 -6.70 0.21 -20.70
CA SER A 164 -7.70 -0.21 -21.70
C SER A 164 -8.30 -1.55 -21.26
N ASP A 165 -9.60 -1.73 -21.45
CA ASP A 165 -10.27 -3.00 -21.20
C ASP A 165 -9.79 -4.13 -22.13
N GLU A 166 -9.15 -3.76 -23.25
CA GLU A 166 -8.54 -4.67 -24.22
C GLU A 166 -7.18 -5.22 -23.77
N LEU A 167 -6.58 -4.67 -22.72
CA LEU A 167 -5.33 -5.22 -22.18
C LEU A 167 -5.53 -6.67 -21.73
N THR A 168 -4.59 -7.54 -22.08
CA THR A 168 -4.62 -8.96 -21.76
C THR A 168 -3.31 -9.45 -21.15
N GLY A 169 -3.33 -10.64 -20.58
CA GLY A 169 -2.13 -11.32 -20.09
C GLY A 169 -1.35 -10.52 -19.04
N LEU A 170 -0.03 -10.61 -19.10
CA LEU A 170 0.86 -10.02 -18.10
C LEU A 170 0.90 -8.49 -18.16
N ASP A 171 0.70 -7.89 -19.33
CA ASP A 171 0.61 -6.43 -19.45
C ASP A 171 -0.62 -5.88 -18.72
N ARG A 172 -1.76 -6.57 -18.78
CA ARG A 172 -2.95 -6.24 -18.02
C ARG A 172 -2.68 -6.31 -16.50
N LEU A 173 -2.06 -7.39 -16.02
CA LEU A 173 -1.75 -7.55 -14.60
C LEU A 173 -0.75 -6.48 -14.13
N ARG A 174 0.25 -6.14 -14.94
CA ARG A 174 1.20 -5.06 -14.62
C ARG A 174 0.53 -3.70 -14.56
N ALA A 175 -0.38 -3.37 -15.50
CA ALA A 175 -1.14 -2.13 -15.46
C ALA A 175 -1.97 -2.04 -14.18
N ILE A 176 -2.75 -3.07 -13.83
CA ILE A 176 -3.54 -3.12 -12.59
C ILE A 176 -2.63 -2.89 -11.38
N THR A 177 -1.51 -3.60 -11.31
CA THR A 177 -0.55 -3.45 -10.21
C THR A 177 -0.02 -2.02 -10.12
N ASN A 178 0.36 -1.39 -11.25
CA ASN A 178 0.85 -0.02 -11.26
C ASN A 178 -0.20 0.98 -10.77
N TYR A 179 -1.46 0.83 -11.17
CA TYR A 179 -2.55 1.68 -10.68
C TYR A 179 -2.76 1.52 -9.17
N LEU A 180 -2.87 0.30 -8.68
CA LEU A 180 -3.22 0.06 -7.28
C LEU A 180 -2.06 0.25 -6.30
N THR A 181 -0.79 0.19 -6.78
CA THR A 181 0.36 0.21 -5.86
C THR A 181 1.40 1.29 -6.17
N ARG A 182 1.30 2.02 -7.29
CA ARG A 182 2.34 2.99 -7.68
C ARG A 182 1.82 4.33 -8.16
N MET A 183 0.50 4.46 -8.35
CA MET A 183 -0.12 5.69 -8.87
C MET A 183 0.08 6.87 -7.91
N ARG A 184 0.43 8.02 -8.46
CA ARG A 184 0.42 9.33 -7.80
C ARG A 184 -0.27 10.36 -8.67
N PHE A 185 0.26 10.56 -9.86
CA PHE A 185 -0.26 11.49 -10.85
C PHE A 185 -0.84 10.73 -12.05
N CYS A 186 -1.89 11.26 -12.61
CA CYS A 186 -2.41 10.84 -13.91
C CYS A 186 -2.85 12.06 -14.72
N ASP A 187 -3.17 11.85 -16.00
CA ASP A 187 -3.85 12.85 -16.83
C ASP A 187 -5.38 12.65 -16.80
N GLU A 188 -6.11 13.44 -17.55
CA GLU A 188 -7.58 13.37 -17.67
C GLU A 188 -8.08 12.04 -18.24
N ASN A 189 -7.25 11.30 -18.97
CA ASN A 189 -7.53 9.98 -19.51
C ASN A 189 -7.05 8.85 -18.60
N SER A 190 -6.63 9.19 -17.39
CA SER A 190 -6.04 8.26 -16.40
C SER A 190 -4.71 7.65 -16.84
N LYS A 191 -3.98 8.26 -17.78
CA LYS A 191 -2.62 7.86 -18.10
C LYS A 191 -1.72 8.17 -16.90
N LEU A 192 -0.89 7.20 -16.48
CA LEU A 192 -0.03 7.32 -15.31
C LEU A 192 1.27 8.10 -15.60
N ASP A 193 1.64 9.02 -14.72
CA ASP A 193 3.02 9.43 -14.55
C ASP A 193 3.64 8.62 -13.40
N LEU A 194 4.51 7.69 -13.73
CA LEU A 194 5.22 6.82 -12.79
C LEU A 194 6.65 7.32 -12.48
N LYS A 195 7.02 8.50 -12.97
CA LYS A 195 8.35 9.10 -12.77
C LYS A 195 8.36 10.11 -11.62
N SER A 196 7.36 11.01 -11.58
CA SER A 196 7.23 12.03 -10.55
C SER A 196 6.83 11.39 -9.21
N LYS A 197 7.56 11.72 -8.13
CA LYS A 197 7.40 11.09 -6.80
C LYS A 197 7.28 12.07 -5.65
N GLU A 198 7.53 13.33 -5.93
CA GLU A 198 7.55 14.40 -4.95
C GLU A 198 6.14 14.94 -4.64
N GLY A 199 6.04 16.09 -4.03
CA GLY A 199 4.77 16.72 -3.67
C GLY A 199 3.89 17.11 -4.86
N ILE A 200 2.65 17.49 -4.59
CA ILE A 200 1.60 17.74 -5.59
C ILE A 200 1.96 18.77 -6.67
N ASN A 201 2.91 19.64 -6.40
CA ASN A 201 3.34 20.70 -7.32
C ASN A 201 4.42 20.25 -8.32
N THR A 202 4.82 18.98 -8.30
CA THR A 202 5.91 18.45 -9.16
C THR A 202 5.38 17.65 -10.35
N ALA A 203 4.05 17.62 -10.54
CA ALA A 203 3.44 16.96 -11.69
C ALA A 203 3.95 17.53 -13.01
N GLU A 204 4.20 16.67 -13.99
CA GLU A 204 4.45 17.12 -15.37
C GLU A 204 3.23 17.87 -15.93
N LYS A 205 3.46 18.75 -16.90
CA LYS A 205 2.36 19.49 -17.55
C LYS A 205 1.31 18.54 -18.12
N GLY A 206 0.05 18.73 -17.73
CA GLY A 206 -1.08 17.89 -18.14
C GLY A 206 -1.39 16.75 -17.15
N PHE A 207 -0.58 16.59 -16.09
CA PHE A 207 -0.83 15.63 -15.03
C PHE A 207 -1.23 16.33 -13.74
N ALA A 208 -2.03 15.67 -12.93
CA ALA A 208 -2.40 16.11 -11.57
C ALA A 208 -2.49 14.89 -10.63
N PRO A 209 -2.54 15.09 -9.30
CA PRO A 209 -2.87 14.04 -8.37
C PRO A 209 -4.14 13.30 -8.83
N TRP A 210 -4.13 11.96 -8.79
CA TRP A 210 -5.24 11.15 -9.29
C TRP A 210 -6.59 11.55 -8.70
N PHE A 211 -6.61 12.01 -7.46
CA PHE A 211 -7.82 12.42 -6.73
C PHE A 211 -8.33 13.82 -7.11
N ASN A 212 -7.65 14.55 -7.99
CA ASN A 212 -8.11 15.85 -8.50
C ASN A 212 -9.03 15.71 -9.74
N TYR A 213 -9.18 14.50 -10.25
CA TYR A 213 -10.11 14.23 -11.36
C TYR A 213 -11.44 13.66 -10.84
N PRO A 214 -12.54 13.83 -11.59
CA PRO A 214 -13.83 13.23 -11.25
C PRO A 214 -13.69 11.71 -11.09
N SER A 215 -14.08 11.20 -9.93
CA SER A 215 -14.00 9.76 -9.61
C SER A 215 -15.31 9.06 -9.95
N LYS A 216 -15.22 7.78 -10.36
CA LYS A 216 -16.38 6.88 -10.49
C LYS A 216 -16.74 6.15 -9.18
N VAL A 217 -15.92 6.30 -8.13
CA VAL A 217 -16.25 5.84 -6.79
C VAL A 217 -17.33 6.75 -6.21
N PRO A 218 -18.40 6.21 -5.57
CA PRO A 218 -19.47 7.01 -4.98
C PRO A 218 -18.95 8.13 -4.08
N GLU A 219 -19.62 9.28 -4.11
CA GLU A 219 -19.16 10.49 -3.40
C GLU A 219 -19.18 10.34 -1.87
N ASP A 220 -20.04 9.50 -1.35
CA ASP A 220 -20.15 9.17 0.07
C ASP A 220 -19.15 8.08 0.52
N CYS A 221 -18.48 7.41 -0.41
CA CYS A 221 -17.47 6.40 -0.10
C CYS A 221 -16.13 7.04 0.23
N HIS A 222 -15.56 6.68 1.37
CA HIS A 222 -14.21 7.10 1.75
C HIS A 222 -13.15 6.22 1.08
N ILE A 223 -12.07 6.84 0.59
CA ILE A 223 -10.90 6.14 0.03
C ILE A 223 -9.71 6.37 0.95
N VAL A 224 -9.10 5.28 1.41
CA VAL A 224 -7.90 5.32 2.27
C VAL A 224 -6.73 4.70 1.53
N PHE A 225 -5.57 5.35 1.57
CA PHE A 225 -4.37 4.90 0.86
C PHE A 225 -3.08 5.34 1.57
N GLY A 226 -1.97 4.68 1.23
CA GLY A 226 -0.61 4.96 1.66
C GLY A 226 0.26 5.56 0.56
N HIS A 227 1.44 4.96 0.33
CA HIS A 227 2.31 5.12 -0.83
C HIS A 227 2.94 6.51 -1.06
N TRP A 228 2.28 7.60 -0.73
CA TRP A 228 2.69 8.94 -1.14
C TRP A 228 3.08 9.81 0.03
N ALA A 229 4.25 9.53 0.63
CA ALA A 229 4.80 10.24 1.79
C ALA A 229 4.87 11.77 1.60
N ALA A 230 5.17 12.22 0.37
CA ALA A 230 5.31 13.66 0.08
C ALA A 230 3.98 14.44 0.17
N LEU A 231 2.83 13.78 0.32
CA LEU A 231 1.56 14.43 0.66
C LEU A 231 1.49 14.84 2.14
N GLU A 232 2.33 14.27 2.99
CA GLU A 232 2.27 14.47 4.46
C GLU A 232 0.86 14.26 5.01
N GLY A 233 0.11 13.31 4.43
CA GLY A 233 -1.27 13.00 4.80
C GLY A 233 -2.32 14.01 4.33
N LYS A 234 -1.99 14.97 3.46
CA LYS A 234 -2.87 16.08 3.06
C LYS A 234 -3.37 15.89 1.62
N THR A 235 -4.67 15.71 1.43
CA THR A 235 -5.32 15.66 0.12
C THR A 235 -6.23 16.85 -0.15
N GLN A 236 -6.58 17.62 0.90
CA GLN A 236 -7.58 18.70 0.89
C GLN A 236 -9.00 18.23 0.51
N LEU A 237 -9.25 16.92 0.54
CA LEU A 237 -10.55 16.31 0.22
C LEU A 237 -11.01 15.47 1.42
N GLU A 238 -12.21 15.74 1.93
CA GLU A 238 -12.73 15.10 3.17
C GLU A 238 -12.84 13.59 3.08
N ARG A 239 -13.15 13.04 1.89
CA ARG A 239 -13.34 11.60 1.68
C ARG A 239 -12.08 10.85 1.23
N ILE A 240 -10.97 11.54 0.96
CA ILE A 240 -9.73 10.95 0.44
C ILE A 240 -8.65 11.06 1.52
N HIS A 241 -8.23 9.95 2.08
CA HIS A 241 -7.36 9.88 3.23
C HIS A 241 -5.98 9.29 2.86
N ALA A 242 -5.00 10.15 2.63
CA ALA A 242 -3.60 9.73 2.55
C ALA A 242 -3.07 9.47 3.97
N LEU A 243 -2.43 8.33 4.21
CA LEU A 243 -1.93 7.93 5.52
C LEU A 243 -0.42 7.68 5.56
N ASP A 244 0.25 7.62 4.41
CA ASP A 244 1.71 7.64 4.40
C ASP A 244 2.20 9.05 4.79
N THR A 245 2.70 9.17 6.00
CA THR A 245 3.23 10.41 6.57
C THR A 245 4.74 10.32 6.80
N GLY A 246 5.39 9.41 6.08
CA GLY A 246 6.84 9.35 5.95
C GLY A 246 7.59 8.86 7.18
N CYS A 247 7.04 7.90 7.93
CA CYS A 247 7.65 7.37 9.15
C CYS A 247 9.13 7.02 8.95
N VAL A 248 9.43 6.18 7.97
CA VAL A 248 10.79 5.72 7.68
C VAL A 248 11.74 6.86 7.26
N TRP A 249 11.20 8.01 6.90
CA TRP A 249 11.97 9.20 6.53
C TRP A 249 12.11 10.23 7.66
N GLY A 250 11.67 9.88 8.89
CA GLY A 250 11.71 10.76 10.05
C GLY A 250 10.47 11.65 10.21
N GLY A 251 9.40 11.33 9.49
CA GLY A 251 8.08 11.91 9.67
C GLY A 251 7.31 11.24 10.83
N SER A 252 6.09 10.84 10.59
CA SER A 252 5.24 10.17 11.59
C SER A 252 4.60 8.92 11.04
N LEU A 253 4.24 7.99 11.91
CA LEU A 253 3.30 6.92 11.60
C LEU A 253 1.90 7.39 11.97
N THR A 254 0.97 7.30 11.02
CA THR A 254 -0.39 7.84 11.20
C THR A 254 -1.44 6.73 11.10
N ALA A 255 -2.37 6.73 12.06
CA ALA A 255 -3.59 5.94 12.02
C ALA A 255 -4.81 6.84 11.86
N LEU A 256 -5.81 6.37 11.11
CA LEU A 256 -7.14 6.96 10.98
C LEU A 256 -8.17 6.02 11.63
N ARG A 257 -8.93 6.51 12.60
CA ARG A 257 -10.10 5.78 13.11
C ARG A 257 -11.27 6.01 12.15
N LEU A 258 -11.82 4.91 11.62
CA LEU A 258 -12.82 5.01 10.55
C LEU A 258 -14.18 5.50 10.99
N GLU A 259 -14.55 5.31 12.26
CA GLU A 259 -15.88 5.66 12.80
C GLU A 259 -16.11 7.18 12.86
N ASP A 260 -15.08 7.95 13.15
CA ASP A 260 -15.15 9.42 13.33
C ASP A 260 -14.09 10.20 12.55
N LYS A 261 -13.30 9.50 11.74
CA LYS A 261 -12.20 10.06 10.92
C LYS A 261 -11.11 10.78 11.74
N GLN A 262 -11.00 10.46 13.04
CA GLN A 262 -9.95 11.01 13.89
C GLN A 262 -8.59 10.42 13.51
N ARG A 263 -7.59 11.29 13.37
CA ARG A 263 -6.19 10.89 13.12
C ARG A 263 -5.39 10.87 14.41
N PHE A 264 -4.52 9.87 14.51
CA PHE A 264 -3.53 9.71 15.56
C PHE A 264 -2.16 9.57 14.88
N SER A 265 -1.14 10.22 15.42
CA SER A 265 0.19 10.15 14.82
C SER A 265 1.26 10.03 15.90
N THR A 266 2.23 9.17 15.66
CA THR A 266 3.42 8.99 16.50
C THR A 266 4.65 9.43 15.71
N PRO A 267 5.49 10.35 16.23
CA PRO A 267 6.73 10.75 15.57
C PRO A 267 7.68 9.54 15.40
N CYS A 268 8.29 9.45 14.24
CA CYS A 268 9.27 8.42 13.96
C CYS A 268 10.69 9.00 14.03
N THR A 269 11.43 8.62 15.06
CA THR A 269 12.84 8.99 15.17
C THR A 269 13.67 8.12 14.24
N LEU A 270 14.43 8.74 13.35
CA LEU A 270 15.45 8.03 12.57
C LEU A 270 16.57 7.61 13.54
N ASN A 271 16.60 6.34 13.93
CA ASN A 271 17.83 5.74 14.44
C ASN A 271 18.77 5.55 13.25
N ARG A 272 19.38 6.63 12.73
CA ARG A 272 20.52 6.51 11.83
C ARG A 272 21.66 5.89 12.63
N LYS A 273 21.77 4.57 12.63
CA LYS A 273 23.07 3.93 12.88
C LYS A 273 23.98 4.49 11.77
N ASN A 274 24.98 5.23 12.20
CA ASN A 274 25.95 5.94 11.40
C ASN A 274 26.30 5.20 10.11
N SER A 275 26.08 5.86 8.99
CA SER A 275 26.61 5.51 7.66
C SER A 275 28.13 5.54 7.63
#